data_d562f585f934165a8d90acf0c070ed06
#
_entry.id   d562f585f934165a8d90acf0c070ed06
#
_cell.length_a   1.000
_cell.length_b   1.000
_cell.length_c   1.000
_cell.angle_alpha   90.00
_cell.angle_beta   90.00
_cell.angle_gamma   90.00
#
_symmetry.space_group_name_H-M   'P 1'
#
loop_
_entity.id
_entity.type
_entity.pdbx_description
1 polymer ?
#
loop_
_entity_poly.entity_id
_entity_poly.type
_entity_poly.pdbx_seq_one_letter_code
_entity_poly.pdbx_strand_id
1 'polypeptide(L)'
;MGSILSQLADQGVWEEFLAHRLMKGRFTWSLFSDADDYVANERYLPVAQAFIRGDGPGIPERKHINKMGTGKKRTVYCFGPDETRVLKLMAFLLYRYDNRFSPNCYSFRRGIKASDAIFQLRKSLRGRKMWAYKLDIHDYFNSISIPILLPILRNLLSDDPLLYAFFERMLTEDRALADGRIVRECRGVMAGTPTSPFLADVYLMEVDRHFADAGVVYARYSDDIILFAPDRESLEGHKATLLDFLKKYALTVNPEKERIYTPDEPFEFLGFRCQGEAIDISGAVRRKMKGKIRRAARSLQRWRVAKALEPEQAMKGLIRKFDAKLFEGEDPDSLSWSRWFFPVINRTEGLKEIDHYYQQSLRYLSTGRHTKTNYRVRYADLKALGYRSLVHEYYSTKKT
;
A
#
# COMPACT_ATOMS: atom_id res chain seq x y z
N MET A 1 6.20 -30.19 7.79
CA MET A 1 6.05 -29.00 8.65
C MET A 1 4.65 -29.01 9.24
N GLY A 2 4.47 -28.60 10.51
CA GLY A 2 3.13 -28.50 11.10
C GLY A 2 2.25 -27.46 10.43
N SER A 3 0.92 -27.54 10.67
CA SER A 3 -0.04 -26.54 10.19
C SER A 3 0.28 -25.13 10.72
N ILE A 4 0.04 -24.10 9.91
CA ILE A 4 0.12 -22.69 10.38
C ILE A 4 -0.82 -22.47 11.56
N LEU A 5 -2.01 -23.11 11.58
CA LEU A 5 -2.93 -22.91 12.69
C LEU A 5 -2.33 -23.38 14.04
N SER A 6 -1.62 -24.52 14.07
CA SER A 6 -1.01 -24.99 15.32
C SER A 6 0.10 -24.06 15.82
N GLN A 7 0.79 -23.36 14.92
CA GLN A 7 1.83 -22.38 15.26
C GLN A 7 1.26 -21.09 15.89
N LEU A 8 -0.01 -20.80 15.73
CA LEU A 8 -0.65 -19.62 16.34
C LEU A 8 -0.69 -19.68 17.87
N ALA A 9 -0.60 -20.90 18.46
CA ALA A 9 -0.56 -21.11 19.89
C ALA A 9 0.86 -21.24 20.46
N ASP A 10 1.90 -21.15 19.63
CA ASP A 10 3.31 -21.28 20.02
C ASP A 10 3.89 -19.91 20.42
N GLN A 11 4.32 -19.78 21.68
CA GLN A 11 4.89 -18.53 22.21
C GLN A 11 6.17 -18.12 21.47
N GLY A 12 7.05 -19.07 21.13
CA GLY A 12 8.31 -18.77 20.42
C GLY A 12 8.05 -18.16 19.05
N VAL A 13 6.99 -18.60 18.36
CA VAL A 13 6.56 -18.04 17.08
C VAL A 13 6.07 -16.58 17.25
N TRP A 14 5.36 -16.27 18.33
CA TRP A 14 4.98 -14.90 18.65
C TRP A 14 6.20 -14.00 18.94
N GLU A 15 7.17 -14.50 19.67
CA GLU A 15 8.42 -13.78 19.99
C GLU A 15 9.21 -13.50 18.70
N GLU A 16 9.32 -14.48 17.79
CA GLU A 16 9.93 -14.27 16.45
C GLU A 16 9.18 -13.19 15.64
N PHE A 17 7.85 -13.23 15.65
CA PHE A 17 7.04 -12.22 14.98
C PHE A 17 7.27 -10.82 15.54
N LEU A 18 7.32 -10.66 16.88
CA LEU A 18 7.59 -9.37 17.52
C LEU A 18 9.00 -8.87 17.19
N ALA A 19 10.01 -9.74 17.28
CA ALA A 19 11.38 -9.41 16.91
C ALA A 19 11.50 -8.93 15.45
N HIS A 20 10.83 -9.63 14.53
CA HIS A 20 10.77 -9.22 13.13
C HIS A 20 10.12 -7.83 12.94
N ARG A 21 9.08 -7.52 13.71
CA ARG A 21 8.43 -6.20 13.64
C ARG A 21 9.32 -5.08 14.18
N LEU A 22 10.06 -5.35 15.26
CA LEU A 22 11.06 -4.42 15.82
C LEU A 22 12.16 -4.09 14.81
N MET A 23 12.76 -5.12 14.19
CA MET A 23 13.83 -4.93 13.20
C MET A 23 13.39 -4.06 12.02
N LYS A 24 12.11 -4.07 11.67
CA LYS A 24 11.57 -3.20 10.61
C LYS A 24 11.33 -1.75 11.05
N GLY A 25 11.64 -1.39 12.30
CA GLY A 25 11.44 -0.04 12.84
C GLY A 25 9.98 0.40 12.88
N ARG A 26 9.06 -0.56 12.97
CA ARG A 26 7.61 -0.33 12.90
C ARG A 26 6.93 -0.24 14.27
N PHE A 27 7.70 -0.33 15.35
CA PHE A 27 7.20 -0.19 16.71
C PHE A 27 7.77 1.05 17.40
N THR A 28 6.91 1.86 18.00
CA THR A 28 7.29 2.73 19.10
C THR A 28 7.51 1.84 20.33
N TRP A 29 8.35 2.28 21.27
CA TRP A 29 8.63 1.51 22.48
C TRP A 29 7.38 1.15 23.29
N SER A 30 6.39 2.05 23.37
CA SER A 30 5.10 1.78 24.04
C SER A 30 4.29 0.69 23.35
N LEU A 31 4.20 0.71 22.02
CA LEU A 31 3.48 -0.31 21.25
C LEU A 31 4.17 -1.68 21.31
N PHE A 32 5.49 -1.69 21.44
CA PHE A 32 6.24 -2.93 21.69
C PHE A 32 5.94 -3.49 23.06
N SER A 33 5.99 -2.65 24.11
CA SER A 33 5.66 -3.06 25.48
C SER A 33 4.25 -3.65 25.59
N ASP A 34 3.25 -3.03 24.95
CA ASP A 34 1.87 -3.55 24.94
C ASP A 34 1.76 -4.90 24.20
N ALA A 35 2.54 -5.09 23.14
CA ALA A 35 2.55 -6.33 22.37
C ALA A 35 3.33 -7.43 23.09
N ASP A 36 4.43 -7.09 23.73
CA ASP A 36 5.23 -7.99 24.56
C ASP A 36 4.43 -8.50 25.77
N ASP A 37 3.76 -7.59 26.49
CA ASP A 37 2.84 -7.91 27.59
C ASP A 37 1.68 -8.82 27.12
N TYR A 38 1.15 -8.59 25.92
CA TYR A 38 0.12 -9.44 25.32
C TYR A 38 0.59 -10.87 25.09
N VAL A 39 1.84 -11.05 24.66
CA VAL A 39 2.45 -12.37 24.43
C VAL A 39 2.87 -13.02 25.74
N ALA A 40 3.55 -12.29 26.63
CA ALA A 40 4.01 -12.78 27.93
C ALA A 40 2.87 -13.30 28.81
N ASN A 41 1.68 -12.67 28.73
CA ASN A 41 0.48 -13.10 29.46
C ASN A 41 -0.42 -14.04 28.63
N GLU A 42 0.08 -14.60 27.54
CA GLU A 42 -0.61 -15.59 26.68
C GLU A 42 -2.03 -15.17 26.24
N ARG A 43 -2.30 -13.87 26.17
CA ARG A 43 -3.65 -13.35 25.83
C ARG A 43 -4.12 -13.72 24.41
N TYR A 44 -3.23 -14.20 23.56
CA TYR A 44 -3.53 -14.72 22.23
C TYR A 44 -4.14 -16.14 22.25
N LEU A 45 -3.86 -16.95 23.31
CA LEU A 45 -4.21 -18.38 23.34
C LEU A 45 -5.70 -18.67 23.14
N PRO A 46 -6.65 -17.97 23.77
CA PRO A 46 -8.06 -18.26 23.57
C PRO A 46 -8.51 -18.16 22.10
N VAL A 47 -8.04 -17.13 21.41
CA VAL A 47 -8.35 -16.91 19.99
C VAL A 47 -7.60 -17.91 19.10
N ALA A 48 -6.31 -18.15 19.36
CA ALA A 48 -5.53 -19.13 18.62
C ALA A 48 -6.15 -20.54 18.73
N GLN A 49 -6.54 -20.95 19.92
CA GLN A 49 -7.22 -22.24 20.17
C GLN A 49 -8.58 -22.31 19.48
N ALA A 50 -9.37 -21.22 19.48
CA ALA A 50 -10.62 -21.15 18.74
C ALA A 50 -10.38 -21.38 17.23
N PHE A 51 -9.38 -20.71 16.64
CA PHE A 51 -9.02 -20.91 15.24
C PHE A 51 -8.57 -22.34 14.94
N ILE A 52 -7.78 -22.96 15.84
CA ILE A 52 -7.33 -24.37 15.70
C ILE A 52 -8.53 -25.34 15.75
N ARG A 53 -9.48 -25.13 16.65
CA ARG A 53 -10.72 -25.93 16.71
C ARG A 53 -11.65 -25.71 15.51
N GLY A 54 -11.38 -24.67 14.73
CA GLY A 54 -12.16 -24.30 13.57
C GLY A 54 -13.33 -23.37 13.89
N ASP A 55 -13.36 -22.71 15.04
CA ASP A 55 -14.42 -21.73 15.36
C ASP A 55 -14.31 -20.49 14.46
N GLY A 56 -13.13 -20.24 13.84
CA GLY A 56 -12.86 -19.16 12.90
C GLY A 56 -12.88 -17.78 13.56
N PRO A 57 -12.59 -16.71 12.83
CA PRO A 57 -12.89 -15.37 13.32
C PRO A 57 -14.39 -15.12 13.33
N GLY A 58 -14.85 -14.24 14.23
CA GLY A 58 -16.25 -13.85 14.33
C GLY A 58 -16.76 -13.09 13.10
N ILE A 59 -17.95 -12.51 13.22
CA ILE A 59 -18.53 -11.69 12.15
C ILE A 59 -17.76 -10.37 12.05
N PRO A 60 -17.16 -10.01 10.89
CA PRO A 60 -16.40 -8.78 10.75
C PRO A 60 -17.31 -7.55 10.74
N GLU A 61 -16.80 -6.45 11.30
CA GLU A 61 -17.46 -5.15 11.23
C GLU A 61 -17.11 -4.46 9.88
N ARG A 62 -18.16 -4.08 9.13
CA ARG A 62 -18.01 -3.29 7.90
C ARG A 62 -17.85 -1.81 8.23
N LYS A 63 -16.76 -1.20 7.75
CA LYS A 63 -16.48 0.22 7.91
C LYS A 63 -16.29 0.91 6.56
N HIS A 64 -16.67 2.18 6.50
CA HIS A 64 -16.41 3.02 5.33
C HIS A 64 -15.30 4.02 5.65
N ILE A 65 -14.16 3.91 4.99
CA ILE A 65 -13.05 4.86 5.10
C ILE A 65 -13.03 5.80 3.90
N ASN A 66 -12.77 7.08 4.14
CA ASN A 66 -12.71 8.06 3.06
C ASN A 66 -11.46 7.86 2.20
N LYS A 67 -11.61 7.67 0.88
CA LYS A 67 -10.48 7.77 -0.05
C LYS A 67 -10.03 9.22 -0.09
N MET A 68 -8.88 9.50 0.53
CA MET A 68 -8.36 10.86 0.65
C MET A 68 -8.32 11.59 -0.71
N GLY A 69 -9.06 12.70 -0.81
CA GLY A 69 -9.02 13.63 -1.94
C GLY A 69 -9.96 13.32 -3.10
N THR A 70 -10.81 12.31 -3.01
CA THR A 70 -11.73 11.93 -4.09
C THR A 70 -13.20 12.03 -3.72
N GLY A 71 -13.54 12.24 -2.44
CA GLY A 71 -14.92 12.16 -1.95
C GLY A 71 -15.51 10.73 -1.99
N LYS A 72 -14.80 9.77 -2.57
CA LYS A 72 -15.23 8.36 -2.63
C LYS A 72 -14.90 7.65 -1.30
N LYS A 73 -15.75 6.74 -0.87
CA LYS A 73 -15.51 5.86 0.28
C LYS A 73 -14.93 4.52 -0.19
N ARG A 74 -14.16 3.88 0.67
CA ARG A 74 -13.69 2.50 0.51
C ARG A 74 -14.30 1.67 1.62
N THR A 75 -14.92 0.55 1.27
CA THR A 75 -15.41 -0.43 2.23
C THR A 75 -14.25 -1.27 2.73
N VAL A 76 -14.13 -1.43 4.03
CA VAL A 76 -13.16 -2.29 4.70
C VAL A 76 -13.86 -3.10 5.79
N TYR A 77 -13.27 -4.24 6.13
CA TYR A 77 -13.78 -5.15 7.14
C TYR A 77 -12.75 -5.29 8.26
N CYS A 78 -13.22 -5.26 9.50
CA CYS A 78 -12.38 -5.34 10.68
C CYS A 78 -12.90 -6.43 11.61
N PHE A 79 -12.01 -7.28 12.09
CA PHE A 79 -12.29 -8.22 13.17
C PHE A 79 -11.98 -7.57 14.54
N GLY A 80 -12.33 -8.25 15.61
CA GLY A 80 -11.97 -7.84 16.96
C GLY A 80 -10.45 -7.64 17.14
N PRO A 81 -10.02 -6.87 18.16
CA PRO A 81 -8.59 -6.56 18.34
C PRO A 81 -7.71 -7.80 18.45
N ASP A 82 -8.13 -8.80 19.23
CA ASP A 82 -7.33 -10.01 19.44
C ASP A 82 -7.33 -10.93 18.23
N GLU A 83 -8.48 -11.10 17.56
CA GLU A 83 -8.56 -11.79 16.26
C GLU A 83 -7.64 -11.12 15.23
N THR A 84 -7.66 -9.79 15.16
CA THR A 84 -6.77 -9.03 14.26
C THR A 84 -5.30 -9.26 14.59
N ARG A 85 -4.91 -9.39 15.86
CA ARG A 85 -3.54 -9.72 16.27
C ARG A 85 -3.13 -11.12 15.81
N VAL A 86 -3.99 -12.12 16.04
CA VAL A 86 -3.73 -13.50 15.60
C VAL A 86 -3.69 -13.60 14.07
N LEU A 87 -4.59 -12.91 13.35
CA LEU A 87 -4.55 -12.85 11.89
C LEU A 87 -3.29 -12.13 11.36
N LYS A 88 -2.69 -11.18 12.11
CA LYS A 88 -1.39 -10.58 11.74
C LYS A 88 -0.24 -11.57 11.87
N LEU A 89 -0.24 -12.40 12.92
CA LEU A 89 0.73 -13.50 13.03
C LEU A 89 0.51 -14.52 11.90
N MET A 90 -0.72 -14.91 11.62
CA MET A 90 -1.03 -15.80 10.50
C MET A 90 -0.49 -15.22 9.18
N ALA A 91 -0.71 -13.93 8.90
CA ALA A 91 -0.20 -13.27 7.71
C ALA A 91 1.34 -13.26 7.64
N PHE A 92 2.02 -13.21 8.78
CA PHE A 92 3.49 -13.38 8.85
C PHE A 92 3.91 -14.81 8.53
N LEU A 93 3.21 -15.81 9.02
CA LEU A 93 3.50 -17.23 8.76
C LEU A 93 3.20 -17.62 7.30
N LEU A 94 2.25 -16.96 6.65
CA LEU A 94 1.92 -17.19 5.23
C LEU A 94 3.07 -16.85 4.27
N TYR A 95 4.08 -16.09 4.70
CA TYR A 95 5.30 -15.86 3.90
C TYR A 95 6.06 -17.15 3.54
N ARG A 96 5.78 -18.26 4.20
CA ARG A 96 6.36 -19.56 3.80
C ARG A 96 5.92 -20.01 2.39
N TYR A 97 4.84 -19.46 1.86
CA TYR A 97 4.37 -19.71 0.50
C TYR A 97 4.91 -18.72 -0.54
N ASP A 98 5.78 -17.77 -0.15
CA ASP A 98 6.30 -16.73 -1.06
C ASP A 98 6.99 -17.30 -2.30
N ASN A 99 7.65 -18.46 -2.18
CA ASN A 99 8.32 -19.16 -3.28
C ASN A 99 7.35 -19.77 -4.33
N ARG A 100 6.06 -19.82 -4.03
CA ARG A 100 5.01 -20.30 -4.95
C ARG A 100 4.54 -19.24 -5.92
N PHE A 101 4.80 -17.96 -5.61
CA PHE A 101 4.42 -16.84 -6.46
C PHE A 101 5.45 -16.58 -7.56
N SER A 102 4.96 -16.13 -8.72
CA SER A 102 5.80 -15.66 -9.82
C SER A 102 6.74 -14.54 -9.37
N PRO A 103 7.98 -14.46 -9.90
CA PRO A 103 8.88 -13.34 -9.64
C PRO A 103 8.32 -11.97 -10.09
N ASN A 104 7.32 -11.97 -10.98
CA ASN A 104 6.66 -10.77 -11.49
C ASN A 104 5.54 -10.23 -10.58
N CYS A 105 5.20 -10.95 -9.48
CA CYS A 105 4.33 -10.47 -8.42
C CYS A 105 5.19 -9.83 -7.32
N TYR A 106 5.04 -8.51 -7.15
CA TYR A 106 5.86 -7.70 -6.23
C TYR A 106 5.10 -7.26 -4.97
N SER A 107 3.81 -7.57 -4.85
CA SER A 107 2.99 -7.18 -3.70
C SER A 107 3.11 -8.18 -2.56
N PHE A 108 2.99 -7.67 -1.34
CA PHE A 108 2.75 -8.39 -0.09
C PHE A 108 3.68 -9.56 0.25
N ARG A 109 4.85 -9.65 -0.36
CA ARG A 109 5.85 -10.70 -0.18
C ARG A 109 6.97 -10.27 0.77
N ARG A 110 7.56 -11.23 1.49
CA ARG A 110 8.66 -10.95 2.42
C ARG A 110 9.92 -10.52 1.65
N GLY A 111 10.47 -9.37 2.05
CA GLY A 111 11.71 -8.87 1.44
C GLY A 111 11.56 -8.21 0.06
N ILE A 112 10.40 -8.34 -0.59
CA ILE A 112 10.11 -7.73 -1.88
C ILE A 112 9.37 -6.39 -1.67
N LYS A 113 9.79 -5.36 -2.39
CA LYS A 113 9.27 -4.00 -2.28
C LYS A 113 8.81 -3.49 -3.65
N ALA A 114 8.00 -2.44 -3.65
CA ALA A 114 7.64 -1.74 -4.88
C ALA A 114 8.86 -1.21 -5.66
N SER A 115 9.95 -0.86 -4.94
CA SER A 115 11.23 -0.51 -5.54
C SER A 115 11.80 -1.59 -6.44
N ASP A 116 11.63 -2.86 -6.06
CA ASP A 116 12.19 -4.00 -6.79
C ASP A 116 11.47 -4.17 -8.13
N ALA A 117 10.15 -3.93 -8.16
CA ALA A 117 9.38 -3.88 -9.41
C ALA A 117 9.95 -2.82 -10.37
N ILE A 118 10.19 -1.61 -9.87
CA ILE A 118 10.72 -0.51 -10.68
C ILE A 118 12.15 -0.80 -11.17
N PHE A 119 13.02 -1.34 -10.30
CA PHE A 119 14.39 -1.69 -10.68
C PHE A 119 14.42 -2.85 -11.69
N GLN A 120 13.58 -3.87 -11.52
CA GLN A 120 13.50 -4.97 -12.47
C GLN A 120 12.94 -4.50 -13.82
N LEU A 121 11.89 -3.70 -13.83
CA LEU A 121 11.37 -3.10 -15.07
C LEU A 121 12.44 -2.27 -15.78
N ARG A 122 13.16 -1.40 -15.06
CA ARG A 122 14.27 -0.61 -15.62
C ARG A 122 15.35 -1.51 -16.24
N LYS A 123 15.73 -2.59 -15.54
CA LYS A 123 16.72 -3.56 -16.03
C LYS A 123 16.24 -4.24 -17.31
N SER A 124 14.99 -4.72 -17.34
CA SER A 124 14.41 -5.42 -18.48
C SER A 124 14.18 -4.51 -19.70
N LEU A 125 13.98 -3.22 -19.49
CA LEU A 125 13.72 -2.22 -20.56
C LEU A 125 15.00 -1.51 -21.03
N ARG A 126 16.16 -1.79 -20.44
CA ARG A 126 17.40 -1.10 -20.76
C ARG A 126 17.76 -1.26 -22.23
N GLY A 127 17.95 -0.11 -22.93
CA GLY A 127 18.27 -0.07 -24.35
C GLY A 127 17.14 -0.50 -25.31
N ARG A 128 15.93 -0.74 -24.76
CA ARG A 128 14.76 -1.18 -25.55
C ARG A 128 13.70 -0.07 -25.59
N LYS A 129 13.18 0.20 -26.76
CA LYS A 129 11.99 1.02 -26.96
C LYS A 129 10.78 0.10 -27.02
N MET A 130 9.90 0.18 -26.02
CA MET A 130 8.74 -0.72 -25.93
C MET A 130 7.46 0.07 -25.68
N TRP A 131 6.40 -0.42 -26.24
CA TRP A 131 5.04 -0.02 -25.88
C TRP A 131 4.71 -0.55 -24.49
N ALA A 132 3.88 0.17 -23.74
CA ALA A 132 3.41 -0.31 -22.45
C ALA A 132 1.89 -0.23 -22.34
N TYR A 133 1.31 -1.22 -21.68
CA TYR A 133 -0.09 -1.21 -21.28
C TYR A 133 -0.18 -1.31 -19.76
N LYS A 134 -0.87 -0.35 -19.16
CA LYS A 134 -1.10 -0.28 -17.72
C LYS A 134 -2.59 -0.30 -17.43
N LEU A 135 -2.98 -1.07 -16.40
CA LEU A 135 -4.33 -1.07 -15.85
C LEU A 135 -4.33 -1.13 -14.31
N ASP A 136 -5.49 -0.86 -13.74
CA ASP A 136 -5.81 -1.02 -12.31
C ASP A 136 -7.15 -1.75 -12.22
N ILE A 137 -7.21 -2.77 -11.36
CA ILE A 137 -8.44 -3.55 -11.19
C ILE A 137 -9.40 -2.80 -10.27
N HIS A 138 -10.67 -2.73 -10.67
CA HIS A 138 -11.69 -2.03 -9.89
C HIS A 138 -12.02 -2.79 -8.60
N ASP A 139 -11.92 -2.11 -7.46
CA ASP A 139 -12.24 -2.61 -6.09
C ASP A 139 -11.74 -4.03 -5.79
N TYR A 140 -10.50 -4.32 -6.20
CA TYR A 140 -9.91 -5.64 -6.34
C TYR A 140 -10.25 -6.60 -5.19
N PHE A 141 -9.91 -6.25 -3.95
CA PHE A 141 -10.09 -7.12 -2.78
C PHE A 141 -11.55 -7.53 -2.55
N ASN A 142 -12.50 -6.62 -2.77
CA ASN A 142 -13.92 -6.88 -2.57
C ASN A 142 -14.57 -7.53 -3.80
N SER A 143 -13.89 -7.46 -4.96
CA SER A 143 -14.37 -8.07 -6.23
C SER A 143 -13.89 -9.50 -6.43
N ILE A 144 -12.99 -10.02 -5.60
CA ILE A 144 -12.49 -11.40 -5.71
C ILE A 144 -13.64 -12.38 -5.51
N SER A 145 -13.87 -13.26 -6.50
CA SER A 145 -14.88 -14.30 -6.45
C SER A 145 -14.42 -15.46 -5.57
N ILE A 146 -15.08 -15.69 -4.44
CA ILE A 146 -14.72 -16.76 -3.52
C ILE A 146 -14.86 -18.15 -4.18
N PRO A 147 -15.92 -18.48 -4.96
CA PRO A 147 -16.00 -19.73 -5.67
C PRO A 147 -14.83 -20.01 -6.63
N ILE A 148 -14.23 -18.97 -7.23
CA ILE A 148 -13.05 -19.11 -8.08
C ILE A 148 -11.75 -19.21 -7.26
N LEU A 149 -11.66 -18.48 -6.13
CA LEU A 149 -10.48 -18.49 -5.27
C LEU A 149 -10.29 -19.83 -4.55
N LEU A 150 -11.34 -20.44 -4.03
CA LEU A 150 -11.23 -21.62 -3.18
C LEU A 150 -10.52 -22.82 -3.84
N PRO A 151 -10.78 -23.18 -5.12
CA PRO A 151 -10.02 -24.23 -5.79
C PRO A 151 -8.53 -23.93 -5.92
N ILE A 152 -8.17 -22.66 -6.22
CA ILE A 152 -6.78 -22.21 -6.33
C ILE A 152 -6.09 -22.33 -4.97
N LEU A 153 -6.76 -21.83 -3.93
CA LEU A 153 -6.26 -21.85 -2.55
C LEU A 153 -6.10 -23.28 -2.04
N ARG A 154 -7.05 -24.20 -2.35
CA ARG A 154 -6.96 -25.62 -2.00
C ARG A 154 -5.72 -26.28 -2.60
N ASN A 155 -5.43 -25.97 -3.86
CA ASN A 155 -4.23 -26.49 -4.52
C ASN A 155 -2.94 -25.94 -3.90
N LEU A 156 -2.91 -24.63 -3.62
CA LEU A 156 -1.75 -23.99 -2.99
C LEU A 156 -1.47 -24.51 -1.59
N LEU A 157 -2.53 -24.72 -0.78
CA LEU A 157 -2.47 -25.16 0.61
C LEU A 157 -2.64 -26.68 0.75
N SER A 158 -2.32 -27.47 -0.29
CA SER A 158 -2.45 -28.93 -0.25
C SER A 158 -1.60 -29.60 0.83
N ASP A 159 -0.55 -28.92 1.30
CA ASP A 159 0.31 -29.31 2.41
C ASP A 159 -0.23 -28.89 3.80
N ASP A 160 -1.28 -28.06 3.86
CA ASP A 160 -1.91 -27.58 5.11
C ASP A 160 -3.45 -27.58 5.00
N PRO A 161 -4.11 -28.75 5.01
CA PRO A 161 -5.58 -28.83 4.88
C PRO A 161 -6.34 -28.12 6.00
N LEU A 162 -5.77 -28.00 7.20
CA LEU A 162 -6.39 -27.30 8.32
C LEU A 162 -6.46 -25.80 8.04
N LEU A 163 -5.37 -25.23 7.53
CA LEU A 163 -5.32 -23.83 7.11
C LEU A 163 -6.31 -23.56 5.97
N TYR A 164 -6.40 -24.50 4.98
CA TYR A 164 -7.40 -24.38 3.92
C TYR A 164 -8.83 -24.32 4.50
N ALA A 165 -9.18 -25.26 5.40
CA ALA A 165 -10.51 -25.32 6.01
C ALA A 165 -10.83 -24.04 6.81
N PHE A 166 -9.85 -23.46 7.48
CA PHE A 166 -9.98 -22.16 8.14
C PHE A 166 -10.36 -21.04 7.16
N PHE A 167 -9.59 -20.92 6.05
CA PHE A 167 -9.88 -19.91 5.03
C PHE A 167 -11.21 -20.15 4.33
N GLU A 168 -11.54 -21.39 3.99
CA GLU A 168 -12.83 -21.75 3.37
C GLU A 168 -13.99 -21.23 4.24
N ARG A 169 -13.97 -21.53 5.54
CA ARG A 169 -14.99 -21.05 6.49
C ARG A 169 -15.02 -19.53 6.58
N MET A 170 -13.87 -18.88 6.77
CA MET A 170 -13.78 -17.43 6.89
C MET A 170 -14.28 -16.70 5.63
N LEU A 171 -14.01 -17.26 4.45
CA LEU A 171 -14.37 -16.65 3.16
C LEU A 171 -15.82 -16.93 2.74
N THR A 172 -16.39 -18.07 3.17
CA THR A 172 -17.80 -18.42 2.88
C THR A 172 -18.79 -17.83 3.88
N GLU A 173 -18.32 -17.29 5.01
CA GLU A 173 -19.16 -16.53 5.92
C GLU A 173 -19.65 -15.25 5.23
N ASP A 174 -20.97 -15.13 5.01
CA ASP A 174 -21.60 -14.03 4.27
C ASP A 174 -22.15 -12.91 5.17
N ARG A 175 -22.05 -13.05 6.50
CA ARG A 175 -22.52 -12.06 7.47
C ARG A 175 -21.47 -11.01 7.77
N ALA A 176 -21.90 -9.75 7.88
CA ALA A 176 -21.10 -8.63 8.38
C ALA A 176 -21.91 -7.77 9.35
N LEU A 177 -21.26 -7.18 10.34
CA LEU A 177 -21.86 -6.19 11.22
C LEU A 177 -21.74 -4.80 10.56
N ALA A 178 -22.87 -4.19 10.22
CA ALA A 178 -22.94 -2.87 9.60
C ALA A 178 -23.86 -1.97 10.43
N ASP A 179 -23.32 -0.87 10.95
CA ASP A 179 -24.08 0.08 11.79
C ASP A 179 -24.85 -0.60 12.92
N GLY A 180 -24.23 -1.60 13.58
CA GLY A 180 -24.83 -2.38 14.68
C GLY A 180 -25.83 -3.47 14.26
N ARG A 181 -26.00 -3.73 12.96
CA ARG A 181 -26.92 -4.76 12.44
C ARG A 181 -26.16 -5.82 11.64
N ILE A 182 -26.59 -7.06 11.73
CA ILE A 182 -26.07 -8.14 10.89
C ILE A 182 -26.70 -8.02 9.51
N VAL A 183 -25.85 -7.92 8.48
CA VAL A 183 -26.23 -7.92 7.07
C VAL A 183 -25.58 -9.10 6.37
N ARG A 184 -26.18 -9.59 5.28
CA ARG A 184 -25.56 -10.58 4.39
C ARG A 184 -25.09 -9.90 3.12
N GLU A 185 -23.83 -10.13 2.75
CA GLU A 185 -23.22 -9.51 1.58
C GLU A 185 -22.03 -10.30 1.03
N CYS A 186 -21.79 -10.19 -0.26
CA CYS A 186 -20.56 -10.69 -0.87
C CYS A 186 -19.42 -9.72 -0.60
N ARG A 187 -18.32 -10.19 -0.01
CA ARG A 187 -17.24 -9.34 0.53
C ARG A 187 -15.87 -9.54 -0.12
N GLY A 188 -15.80 -10.44 -1.09
CA GLY A 188 -14.51 -10.88 -1.61
C GLY A 188 -13.60 -11.39 -0.49
N VAL A 189 -12.32 -11.00 -0.53
CA VAL A 189 -11.36 -11.37 0.53
C VAL A 189 -11.31 -10.37 1.69
N MET A 190 -12.31 -9.50 1.80
CA MET A 190 -12.46 -8.56 2.92
C MET A 190 -11.28 -7.55 3.03
N ALA A 191 -11.32 -6.52 2.19
CA ALA A 191 -10.33 -5.44 2.24
C ALA A 191 -10.16 -4.90 3.67
N GLY A 192 -8.94 -4.83 4.17
CA GLY A 192 -8.60 -4.37 5.52
C GLY A 192 -8.24 -5.48 6.51
N THR A 193 -8.49 -6.75 6.19
CA THR A 193 -8.03 -7.86 7.05
C THR A 193 -6.56 -8.21 6.77
N PRO A 194 -5.79 -8.68 7.78
CA PRO A 194 -4.36 -8.93 7.62
C PRO A 194 -4.00 -9.99 6.58
N THR A 195 -4.87 -10.98 6.35
CA THR A 195 -4.64 -12.10 5.41
C THR A 195 -5.10 -11.81 3.99
N SER A 196 -5.91 -10.77 3.77
CA SER A 196 -6.42 -10.42 2.44
C SER A 196 -5.35 -10.14 1.39
N PRO A 197 -4.19 -9.52 1.73
CA PRO A 197 -3.11 -9.34 0.78
C PRO A 197 -2.58 -10.65 0.19
N PHE A 198 -2.37 -11.67 1.00
CA PHE A 198 -1.97 -13.01 0.55
C PHE A 198 -3.03 -13.64 -0.38
N LEU A 199 -4.29 -13.61 0.01
CA LEU A 199 -5.40 -14.17 -0.78
C LEU A 199 -5.54 -13.46 -2.13
N ALA A 200 -5.32 -12.14 -2.15
CA ALA A 200 -5.31 -11.36 -3.38
C ALA A 200 -4.16 -11.75 -4.32
N ASP A 201 -2.96 -12.03 -3.78
CA ASP A 201 -1.86 -12.51 -4.60
C ASP A 201 -2.11 -13.93 -5.13
N VAL A 202 -2.70 -14.81 -4.32
CA VAL A 202 -3.10 -16.17 -4.73
C VAL A 202 -4.07 -16.14 -5.90
N TYR A 203 -5.04 -15.22 -5.87
CA TYR A 203 -6.11 -15.14 -6.88
C TYR A 203 -5.60 -14.95 -8.31
N LEU A 204 -4.53 -14.19 -8.53
CA LEU A 204 -3.96 -13.90 -9.84
C LEU A 204 -2.63 -14.61 -10.12
N MET A 205 -2.25 -15.60 -9.31
CA MET A 205 -0.95 -16.27 -9.49
C MET A 205 -0.81 -16.99 -10.83
N GLU A 206 -1.91 -17.47 -11.43
CA GLU A 206 -1.91 -18.08 -12.77
C GLU A 206 -1.60 -17.02 -13.84
N VAL A 207 -2.16 -15.83 -13.72
CA VAL A 207 -1.92 -14.70 -14.63
C VAL A 207 -0.45 -14.29 -14.60
N ASP A 208 0.11 -14.13 -13.40
CA ASP A 208 1.52 -13.77 -13.22
C ASP A 208 2.45 -14.83 -13.82
N ARG A 209 2.13 -16.11 -13.64
CA ARG A 209 2.89 -17.22 -14.20
C ARG A 209 2.82 -17.23 -15.72
N HIS A 210 1.62 -17.05 -16.30
CA HIS A 210 1.44 -17.03 -17.75
C HIS A 210 2.37 -16.00 -18.43
N PHE A 211 2.40 -14.75 -17.92
CA PHE A 211 3.26 -13.71 -18.50
C PHE A 211 4.76 -13.93 -18.19
N ALA A 212 5.09 -14.55 -17.08
CA ALA A 212 6.47 -14.93 -16.77
C ALA A 212 6.97 -16.03 -17.73
N ASP A 213 6.19 -17.09 -17.93
CA ASP A 213 6.54 -18.22 -18.81
C ASP A 213 6.61 -17.79 -20.30
N ALA A 214 5.77 -16.83 -20.70
CA ALA A 214 5.82 -16.22 -22.02
C ALA A 214 6.99 -15.23 -22.21
N GLY A 215 7.81 -14.99 -21.19
CA GLY A 215 8.94 -14.04 -21.26
C GLY A 215 8.53 -12.58 -21.46
N VAL A 216 7.28 -12.23 -21.19
CA VAL A 216 6.76 -10.87 -21.32
C VAL A 216 7.32 -10.01 -20.18
N VAL A 217 7.78 -8.80 -20.48
CA VAL A 217 8.12 -7.82 -19.45
C VAL A 217 6.83 -7.36 -18.78
N TYR A 218 6.61 -7.86 -17.57
CA TYR A 218 5.36 -7.73 -16.81
C TYR A 218 5.68 -7.47 -15.35
N ALA A 219 4.86 -6.65 -14.69
CA ALA A 219 4.91 -6.48 -13.25
C ALA A 219 3.50 -6.26 -12.69
N ARG A 220 3.19 -6.96 -11.59
CA ARG A 220 1.96 -6.72 -10.80
C ARG A 220 2.31 -6.31 -9.38
N TYR A 221 1.61 -5.31 -8.90
CA TYR A 221 1.60 -4.93 -7.50
C TYR A 221 0.15 -4.79 -7.03
N SER A 222 -0.40 -5.84 -6.44
CA SER A 222 -1.82 -5.93 -6.05
C SER A 222 -2.75 -5.78 -7.28
N ASP A 223 -3.51 -4.69 -7.35
CA ASP A 223 -4.43 -4.29 -8.41
C ASP A 223 -3.77 -3.51 -9.57
N ASP A 224 -2.54 -3.05 -9.39
CA ASP A 224 -1.81 -2.24 -10.39
C ASP A 224 -0.93 -3.16 -11.26
N ILE A 225 -1.24 -3.26 -12.55
CA ILE A 225 -0.57 -4.15 -13.52
C ILE A 225 0.02 -3.31 -14.65
N ILE A 226 1.24 -3.65 -15.07
CA ILE A 226 1.88 -3.10 -16.25
C ILE A 226 2.56 -4.22 -17.06
N LEU A 227 2.43 -4.18 -18.39
CA LEU A 227 3.12 -5.07 -19.31
C LEU A 227 3.67 -4.30 -20.51
N PHE A 228 4.68 -4.88 -21.17
CA PHE A 228 5.39 -4.25 -22.26
C PHE A 228 5.52 -5.18 -23.46
N ALA A 229 5.52 -4.59 -24.66
CA ALA A 229 5.75 -5.31 -25.92
C ALA A 229 6.61 -4.45 -26.88
N PRO A 230 7.36 -5.10 -27.81
CA PRO A 230 8.24 -4.40 -28.73
C PRO A 230 7.46 -3.54 -29.76
N ASP A 231 6.28 -3.95 -30.10
CA ASP A 231 5.41 -3.30 -31.09
C ASP A 231 3.95 -3.25 -30.60
N ARG A 232 3.13 -2.52 -31.32
CA ARG A 232 1.73 -2.30 -30.95
C ARG A 232 0.87 -3.56 -31.12
N GLU A 233 1.13 -4.37 -32.11
CA GLU A 233 0.36 -5.59 -32.39
C GLU A 233 0.56 -6.61 -31.27
N SER A 234 1.81 -6.87 -30.89
CA SER A 234 2.15 -7.71 -29.75
C SER A 234 1.55 -7.17 -28.43
N LEU A 235 1.53 -5.84 -28.25
CA LEU A 235 0.89 -5.22 -27.08
C LEU A 235 -0.60 -5.49 -27.01
N GLU A 236 -1.32 -5.31 -28.14
CA GLU A 236 -2.76 -5.56 -28.19
C GLU A 236 -3.07 -7.06 -27.98
N GLY A 237 -2.22 -7.96 -28.46
CA GLY A 237 -2.31 -9.41 -28.17
C GLY A 237 -2.16 -9.71 -26.68
N HIS A 238 -1.14 -9.18 -26.01
CA HIS A 238 -0.94 -9.35 -24.57
C HIS A 238 -2.06 -8.69 -23.76
N LYS A 239 -2.53 -7.52 -24.20
CA LYS A 239 -3.68 -6.84 -23.58
C LYS A 239 -4.94 -7.71 -23.67
N ALA A 240 -5.25 -8.26 -24.83
CA ALA A 240 -6.40 -9.13 -25.02
C ALA A 240 -6.33 -10.35 -24.08
N THR A 241 -5.18 -11.02 -24.06
CA THR A 241 -4.93 -12.15 -23.15
C THR A 241 -5.15 -11.77 -21.68
N LEU A 242 -4.61 -10.62 -21.23
CA LEU A 242 -4.80 -10.16 -19.85
C LEU A 242 -6.28 -9.88 -19.55
N LEU A 243 -7.00 -9.23 -20.47
CA LEU A 243 -8.43 -8.94 -20.29
C LEU A 243 -9.28 -10.23 -20.27
N ASP A 244 -8.94 -11.24 -21.07
CA ASP A 244 -9.59 -12.56 -21.04
C ASP A 244 -9.37 -13.25 -19.68
N PHE A 245 -8.16 -13.20 -19.13
CA PHE A 245 -7.90 -13.67 -17.76
C PHE A 245 -8.76 -12.93 -16.76
N LEU A 246 -8.78 -11.58 -16.78
CA LEU A 246 -9.59 -10.82 -15.83
C LEU A 246 -11.07 -11.16 -15.93
N LYS A 247 -11.59 -11.38 -17.14
CA LYS A 247 -12.95 -11.85 -17.36
C LYS A 247 -13.19 -13.26 -16.78
N LYS A 248 -12.26 -14.22 -17.02
CA LYS A 248 -12.28 -15.56 -16.40
C LYS A 248 -12.34 -15.49 -14.87
N TYR A 249 -11.62 -14.53 -14.27
CA TYR A 249 -11.59 -14.28 -12.84
C TYR A 249 -12.70 -13.34 -12.35
N ALA A 250 -13.71 -13.03 -13.16
CA ALA A 250 -14.83 -12.13 -12.83
C ALA A 250 -14.36 -10.75 -12.31
N LEU A 251 -13.23 -10.25 -12.80
CA LEU A 251 -12.67 -8.95 -12.44
C LEU A 251 -12.93 -7.91 -13.54
N THR A 252 -13.05 -6.66 -13.13
CA THR A 252 -13.25 -5.53 -14.05
C THR A 252 -12.10 -4.53 -13.94
N VAL A 253 -11.72 -3.95 -15.07
CA VAL A 253 -10.72 -2.89 -15.15
C VAL A 253 -11.35 -1.55 -14.74
N ASN A 254 -10.57 -0.69 -14.12
CA ASN A 254 -10.94 0.70 -13.87
C ASN A 254 -10.63 1.55 -15.12
N PRO A 255 -11.64 1.96 -15.92
CA PRO A 255 -11.39 2.63 -17.21
C PRO A 255 -10.63 3.96 -17.08
N GLU A 256 -10.78 4.66 -15.93
CA GLU A 256 -10.09 5.94 -15.70
C GLU A 256 -8.58 5.76 -15.47
N LYS A 257 -8.12 4.52 -15.25
CA LYS A 257 -6.72 4.20 -14.95
C LYS A 257 -6.07 3.30 -16.00
N GLU A 258 -6.83 2.89 -17.00
CA GLU A 258 -6.30 2.17 -18.16
C GLU A 258 -5.51 3.12 -19.04
N ARG A 259 -4.29 2.75 -19.45
CA ARG A 259 -3.45 3.57 -20.31
C ARG A 259 -2.49 2.75 -21.16
N ILE A 260 -2.36 3.14 -22.41
CA ILE A 260 -1.28 2.70 -23.31
C ILE A 260 -0.25 3.83 -23.40
N TYR A 261 1.02 3.46 -23.36
CA TYR A 261 2.16 4.36 -23.55
C TYR A 261 2.91 3.96 -24.81
N THR A 262 3.30 4.95 -25.61
CA THR A 262 4.21 4.75 -26.74
C THR A 262 5.66 4.59 -26.27
N PRO A 263 6.57 4.02 -27.09
CA PRO A 263 7.97 3.82 -26.70
C PRO A 263 8.74 5.08 -26.29
N ASP A 264 8.30 6.25 -26.76
CA ASP A 264 8.96 7.54 -26.48
C ASP A 264 8.30 8.29 -25.30
N GLU A 265 7.14 7.83 -24.83
CA GLU A 265 6.48 8.40 -23.66
C GLU A 265 7.01 7.81 -22.36
N PRO A 266 7.15 8.64 -21.31
CA PRO A 266 7.37 8.14 -19.97
C PRO A 266 6.14 7.39 -19.43
N PHE A 267 6.34 6.19 -18.94
CA PHE A 267 5.26 5.47 -18.24
C PHE A 267 5.22 5.78 -16.74
N GLU A 268 4.04 5.66 -16.14
CA GLU A 268 3.84 5.83 -14.70
C GLU A 268 3.39 4.51 -14.06
N PHE A 269 4.14 4.02 -13.08
CA PHE A 269 3.81 2.82 -12.30
C PHE A 269 4.19 3.01 -10.83
N LEU A 270 3.34 2.54 -9.90
CA LEU A 270 3.54 2.61 -8.43
C LEU A 270 3.88 4.02 -7.90
N GLY A 271 3.43 5.06 -8.58
CA GLY A 271 3.71 6.44 -8.21
C GLY A 271 5.03 7.00 -8.76
N PHE A 272 5.77 6.22 -9.53
CA PHE A 272 6.97 6.64 -10.24
C PHE A 272 6.66 6.96 -11.70
N ARG A 273 7.44 7.90 -12.28
CA ARG A 273 7.48 8.23 -13.70
C ARG A 273 8.84 7.79 -14.23
N CYS A 274 8.83 6.86 -15.15
CA CYS A 274 10.03 6.25 -15.73
C CYS A 274 10.19 6.63 -17.20
N GLN A 275 11.41 7.03 -17.60
CA GLN A 275 11.77 7.32 -18.99
C GLN A 275 13.23 6.93 -19.21
N GLY A 276 13.48 5.82 -19.89
CA GLY A 276 14.83 5.24 -19.97
C GLY A 276 15.39 5.00 -18.57
N GLU A 277 16.57 5.54 -18.29
CA GLU A 277 17.21 5.42 -16.97
C GLU A 277 16.70 6.44 -15.94
N ALA A 278 15.91 7.44 -16.35
CA ALA A 278 15.40 8.47 -15.45
C ALA A 278 14.16 8.00 -14.70
N ILE A 279 14.19 8.10 -13.38
CA ILE A 279 13.06 7.79 -12.50
C ILE A 279 12.80 9.00 -11.60
N ASP A 280 11.59 9.52 -11.66
CA ASP A 280 11.10 10.63 -10.82
C ASP A 280 9.73 10.29 -10.24
N ILE A 281 9.19 11.17 -9.44
CA ILE A 281 7.84 11.06 -8.87
C ILE A 281 6.80 11.36 -9.95
N SER A 282 5.76 10.51 -10.04
CA SER A 282 4.70 10.67 -11.03
C SER A 282 3.90 11.96 -10.85
N GLY A 283 3.32 12.45 -11.96
CA GLY A 283 2.47 13.63 -11.95
C GLY A 283 1.26 13.48 -11.02
N ALA A 284 0.70 12.29 -10.95
CA ALA A 284 -0.44 11.98 -10.07
C ALA A 284 -0.06 12.14 -8.59
N VAL A 285 1.10 11.63 -8.17
CA VAL A 285 1.60 11.76 -6.78
C VAL A 285 1.88 13.21 -6.43
N ARG A 286 2.53 13.96 -7.33
CA ARG A 286 2.78 15.40 -7.13
C ARG A 286 1.49 16.18 -6.92
N ARG A 287 0.47 15.99 -7.79
CA ARG A 287 -0.86 16.63 -7.65
C ARG A 287 -1.53 16.26 -6.33
N LYS A 288 -1.49 14.98 -5.94
CA LYS A 288 -2.06 14.49 -4.68
C LYS A 288 -1.38 15.12 -3.46
N MET A 289 -0.05 15.23 -3.46
CA MET A 289 0.72 15.86 -2.37
C MET A 289 0.40 17.34 -2.26
N LYS A 290 0.44 18.09 -3.36
CA LYS A 290 0.05 19.51 -3.39
C LYS A 290 -1.40 19.72 -2.89
N GLY A 291 -2.31 18.82 -3.27
CA GLY A 291 -3.69 18.85 -2.77
C GLY A 291 -3.80 18.67 -1.26
N LYS A 292 -2.98 17.76 -0.67
CA LYS A 292 -2.91 17.57 0.79
C LYS A 292 -2.36 18.82 1.49
N ILE A 293 -1.25 19.37 0.99
CA ILE A 293 -0.64 20.60 1.52
C ILE A 293 -1.66 21.76 1.49
N ARG A 294 -2.33 21.95 0.36
CA ARG A 294 -3.34 23.01 0.20
C ARG A 294 -4.49 22.90 1.21
N ARG A 295 -5.05 21.69 1.40
CA ARG A 295 -6.14 21.47 2.36
C ARG A 295 -5.69 21.75 3.79
N ALA A 296 -4.50 21.27 4.17
CA ALA A 296 -3.94 21.49 5.50
C ALA A 296 -3.66 22.99 5.77
N ALA A 297 -3.02 23.67 4.82
CA ALA A 297 -2.76 25.10 4.92
C ALA A 297 -4.06 25.92 5.07
N ARG A 298 -5.08 25.65 4.26
CA ARG A 298 -6.39 26.31 4.39
C ARG A 298 -7.09 26.04 5.72
N SER A 299 -7.01 24.82 6.24
CA SER A 299 -7.57 24.45 7.54
C SER A 299 -6.85 25.19 8.67
N LEU A 300 -5.52 25.22 8.65
CA LEU A 300 -4.71 25.93 9.64
C LEU A 300 -4.89 27.45 9.57
N GLN A 301 -5.08 28.00 8.37
CA GLN A 301 -5.39 29.42 8.21
C GLN A 301 -6.72 29.79 8.85
N ARG A 302 -7.77 28.99 8.64
CA ARG A 302 -9.07 29.22 9.31
C ARG A 302 -8.95 29.10 10.82
N TRP A 303 -8.24 28.09 11.31
CA TRP A 303 -7.98 27.89 12.74
C TRP A 303 -7.21 29.07 13.35
N ARG A 304 -6.16 29.55 12.66
CA ARG A 304 -5.39 30.71 13.08
C ARG A 304 -6.27 31.95 13.26
N VAL A 305 -7.08 32.24 12.26
CA VAL A 305 -8.01 33.40 12.30
C VAL A 305 -9.03 33.24 13.43
N ALA A 306 -9.66 32.08 13.56
CA ALA A 306 -10.70 31.84 14.57
C ALA A 306 -10.15 31.91 16.02
N LYS A 307 -8.85 31.63 16.21
CA LYS A 307 -8.19 31.63 17.53
C LYS A 307 -7.29 32.88 17.75
N ALA A 308 -7.28 33.83 16.81
CA ALA A 308 -6.40 35.02 16.82
C ALA A 308 -4.90 34.67 17.07
N LEU A 309 -4.42 33.63 16.43
CA LEU A 309 -3.04 33.09 16.62
C LEU A 309 -2.06 33.77 15.68
N GLU A 310 -0.78 33.81 16.10
CA GLU A 310 0.30 34.32 15.27
C GLU A 310 0.54 33.41 14.04
N PRO A 311 0.94 33.97 12.88
CA PRO A 311 1.22 33.21 11.66
C PRO A 311 2.20 32.05 11.86
N GLU A 312 3.23 32.25 12.67
CA GLU A 312 4.26 31.24 12.95
C GLU A 312 3.69 29.98 13.60
N GLN A 313 2.67 30.08 14.46
CA GLN A 313 2.04 28.92 15.08
C GLN A 313 1.35 28.03 14.03
N ALA A 314 0.67 28.63 13.05
CA ALA A 314 0.06 27.91 11.95
C ALA A 314 1.13 27.29 11.01
N MET A 315 2.24 27.99 10.77
CA MET A 315 3.38 27.47 9.98
C MET A 315 4.01 26.26 10.69
N LYS A 316 4.32 26.36 11.99
CA LYS A 316 4.84 25.24 12.80
C LYS A 316 3.86 24.04 12.80
N GLY A 317 2.56 24.30 12.88
CA GLY A 317 1.53 23.27 12.76
C GLY A 317 1.55 22.55 11.41
N LEU A 318 1.73 23.29 10.31
CA LEU A 318 1.86 22.71 8.97
C LEU A 318 3.14 21.90 8.84
N ILE A 319 4.26 22.43 9.34
CA ILE A 319 5.57 21.75 9.31
C ILE A 319 5.48 20.42 10.08
N ARG A 320 5.04 20.43 11.34
CA ARG A 320 4.90 19.20 12.14
C ARG A 320 4.05 18.14 11.45
N LYS A 321 2.91 18.55 10.87
CA LYS A 321 2.01 17.64 10.17
C LYS A 321 2.66 16.98 8.96
N PHE A 322 3.48 17.72 8.21
CA PHE A 322 4.13 17.18 7.02
C PHE A 322 5.44 16.47 7.31
N ASP A 323 6.16 16.82 8.38
CA ASP A 323 7.33 16.06 8.83
C ASP A 323 6.94 14.65 9.24
N ALA A 324 5.87 14.49 10.04
CA ALA A 324 5.33 13.17 10.35
C ALA A 324 5.01 12.37 9.09
N LYS A 325 4.32 12.98 8.11
CA LYS A 325 3.93 12.30 6.88
C LYS A 325 5.10 11.99 5.95
N LEU A 326 6.00 12.95 5.76
CA LEU A 326 7.07 12.87 4.75
C LEU A 326 8.24 12.03 5.23
N PHE A 327 8.61 12.14 6.50
CA PHE A 327 9.88 11.61 7.01
C PHE A 327 9.73 10.55 8.10
N GLU A 328 8.71 10.64 8.96
CA GLU A 328 8.57 9.76 10.13
C GLU A 328 7.65 8.55 9.87
N GLY A 329 6.55 8.76 9.15
CA GLY A 329 5.42 7.84 9.00
C GLY A 329 4.21 8.28 9.82
N GLU A 330 2.99 8.09 9.28
CA GLU A 330 1.74 8.49 9.98
C GLU A 330 1.33 7.48 11.05
N ASP A 331 1.71 6.21 10.86
CA ASP A 331 1.49 5.09 11.77
C ASP A 331 2.77 4.26 11.89
N PRO A 332 2.96 3.54 13.01
CA PRO A 332 4.14 2.67 13.20
C PRO A 332 4.32 1.62 12.12
N ASP A 333 3.21 1.17 11.51
CA ASP A 333 3.20 0.19 10.42
C ASP A 333 3.30 0.82 9.03
N SER A 334 3.24 2.16 8.90
CA SER A 334 3.29 2.85 7.61
C SER A 334 4.70 3.25 7.22
N LEU A 335 5.05 3.02 5.95
CA LEU A 335 6.27 3.61 5.38
C LEU A 335 6.08 5.12 5.23
N SER A 336 7.05 5.91 5.70
CA SER A 336 7.05 7.34 5.39
C SER A 336 7.16 7.55 3.88
N TRP A 337 6.66 8.70 3.42
CA TRP A 337 6.66 9.02 2.00
C TRP A 337 8.08 9.03 1.41
N SER A 338 9.07 9.54 2.14
CA SER A 338 10.48 9.55 1.73
C SER A 338 11.06 8.13 1.63
N ARG A 339 10.75 7.25 2.57
CA ARG A 339 11.21 5.85 2.52
C ARG A 339 10.66 5.07 1.33
N TRP A 340 9.50 5.48 0.79
CA TRP A 340 8.94 4.89 -0.43
C TRP A 340 9.66 5.40 -1.69
N PHE A 341 9.90 6.72 -1.80
CA PHE A 341 10.36 7.34 -3.04
C PHE A 341 11.87 7.51 -3.13
N PHE A 342 12.56 7.94 -2.07
CA PHE A 342 13.97 8.31 -2.11
C PHE A 342 14.92 7.19 -2.57
N PRO A 343 14.74 5.91 -2.16
CA PRO A 343 15.62 4.84 -2.63
C PRO A 343 15.56 4.61 -4.14
N VAL A 344 14.45 4.97 -4.80
CA VAL A 344 14.15 4.60 -6.19
C VAL A 344 14.42 5.73 -7.17
N ILE A 345 14.05 6.96 -6.83
CA ILE A 345 14.22 8.11 -7.74
C ILE A 345 15.69 8.45 -7.92
N ASN A 346 16.04 8.90 -9.15
CA ASN A 346 17.35 9.45 -9.51
C ASN A 346 17.23 10.84 -10.16
N ARG A 347 16.01 11.40 -10.18
CA ARG A 347 15.69 12.76 -10.58
C ARG A 347 14.98 13.46 -9.45
N THR A 348 15.14 14.79 -9.36
CA THR A 348 14.62 15.60 -8.25
C THR A 348 13.64 16.68 -8.67
N GLU A 349 13.26 16.72 -9.94
CA GLU A 349 12.33 17.72 -10.48
C GLU A 349 10.98 17.66 -9.75
N GLY A 350 10.48 16.44 -9.50
CA GLY A 350 9.26 16.22 -8.73
C GLY A 350 9.37 16.67 -7.27
N LEU A 351 10.52 16.46 -6.63
CA LEU A 351 10.78 16.95 -5.27
C LEU A 351 10.83 18.48 -5.22
N LYS A 352 11.55 19.12 -6.17
CA LYS A 352 11.63 20.58 -6.28
C LYS A 352 10.26 21.23 -6.45
N GLU A 353 9.41 20.61 -7.26
CA GLU A 353 8.04 21.08 -7.49
C GLU A 353 7.18 21.01 -6.23
N ILE A 354 7.31 19.94 -5.44
CA ILE A 354 6.61 19.78 -4.16
C ILE A 354 7.16 20.76 -3.12
N ASP A 355 8.48 20.87 -2.99
CA ASP A 355 9.15 21.80 -2.07
C ASP A 355 8.74 23.25 -2.34
N HIS A 356 8.77 23.66 -3.60
CA HIS A 356 8.35 25.01 -3.99
C HIS A 356 6.89 25.27 -3.56
N TYR A 357 5.99 24.33 -3.88
CA TYR A 357 4.57 24.46 -3.50
C TYR A 357 4.37 24.48 -1.98
N TYR A 358 5.16 23.69 -1.24
CA TYR A 358 5.11 23.65 0.21
C TYR A 358 5.56 24.96 0.84
N GLN A 359 6.69 25.52 0.40
CA GLN A 359 7.18 26.82 0.83
C GLN A 359 6.15 27.92 0.55
N GLN A 360 5.53 27.93 -0.64
CA GLN A 360 4.47 28.91 -0.96
C GLN A 360 3.25 28.74 -0.02
N SER A 361 2.93 27.52 0.36
CA SER A 361 1.82 27.24 1.28
C SER A 361 2.14 27.66 2.73
N LEU A 362 3.41 27.59 3.15
CA LEU A 362 3.87 28.14 4.43
C LEU A 362 3.76 29.68 4.40
N ARG A 363 4.28 30.31 3.35
CA ARG A 363 4.19 31.76 3.18
C ARG A 363 2.74 32.27 3.13
N TYR A 364 1.83 31.52 2.52
CA TYR A 364 0.41 31.82 2.51
C TYR A 364 -0.16 32.00 3.93
N LEU A 365 0.32 31.25 4.91
CA LEU A 365 -0.13 31.33 6.30
C LEU A 365 0.23 32.67 6.96
N SER A 366 1.18 33.47 6.42
CA SER A 366 1.52 34.79 6.97
C SER A 366 0.39 35.81 6.77
N THR A 367 -0.27 35.78 5.61
CA THR A 367 -1.28 36.78 5.25
C THR A 367 -2.68 36.20 5.01
N GLY A 368 -2.79 34.88 4.77
CA GLY A 368 -4.01 34.20 4.34
C GLY A 368 -4.39 34.47 2.88
N ARG A 369 -3.54 35.16 2.12
CA ARG A 369 -3.73 35.50 0.70
C ARG A 369 -2.51 35.19 -0.13
N HIS A 370 -2.67 35.00 -1.42
CA HIS A 370 -1.55 34.83 -2.35
C HIS A 370 -1.09 36.21 -2.86
N THR A 371 -0.18 36.85 -2.14
CA THR A 371 0.32 38.21 -2.43
C THR A 371 1.85 38.23 -2.49
N LYS A 372 2.43 39.24 -3.15
CA LYS A 372 3.89 39.47 -3.19
C LYS A 372 4.46 39.68 -1.78
N THR A 373 3.70 40.24 -0.86
CA THR A 373 4.09 40.44 0.55
C THR A 373 4.49 39.16 1.26
N ASN A 374 3.99 38.00 0.83
CA ASN A 374 4.35 36.70 1.39
C ASN A 374 5.87 36.37 1.25
N TYR A 375 6.55 36.98 0.28
CA TYR A 375 7.99 36.77 0.07
C TYR A 375 8.87 37.50 1.09
N ARG A 376 8.29 38.32 1.99
CA ARG A 376 9.00 38.83 3.16
C ARG A 376 9.43 37.68 4.10
N VAL A 377 8.65 36.57 4.15
CA VAL A 377 9.06 35.32 4.82
C VAL A 377 10.10 34.63 3.94
N ARG A 378 11.37 34.78 4.29
CA ARG A 378 12.50 34.22 3.56
C ARG A 378 12.66 32.73 3.84
N TYR A 379 13.50 32.06 3.06
CA TYR A 379 13.80 30.64 3.26
C TYR A 379 14.47 30.38 4.62
N ALA A 380 15.34 31.30 5.08
CA ALA A 380 15.97 31.24 6.41
C ALA A 380 14.94 31.21 7.54
N ASP A 381 13.87 32.02 7.44
CA ASP A 381 12.81 32.08 8.42
C ASP A 381 12.04 30.76 8.48
N LEU A 382 11.76 30.15 7.31
CA LEU A 382 11.12 28.84 7.25
C LEU A 382 12.01 27.76 7.89
N LYS A 383 13.33 27.78 7.66
CA LYS A 383 14.28 26.87 8.31
C LYS A 383 14.31 27.06 9.82
N ALA A 384 14.29 28.29 10.31
CA ALA A 384 14.23 28.61 11.74
C ALA A 384 12.95 28.08 12.40
N LEU A 385 11.85 27.96 11.65
CA LEU A 385 10.59 27.36 12.10
C LEU A 385 10.58 25.82 12.06
N GLY A 386 11.68 25.20 11.54
CA GLY A 386 11.83 23.75 11.44
C GLY A 386 11.53 23.16 10.06
N TYR A 387 11.32 23.99 9.01
CA TYR A 387 11.07 23.47 7.65
C TYR A 387 12.25 22.65 7.13
N ARG A 388 11.94 21.44 6.65
CA ARG A 388 12.88 20.50 6.02
C ARG A 388 12.57 20.38 4.53
N SER A 389 13.56 20.65 3.67
CA SER A 389 13.39 20.52 2.22
C SER A 389 13.51 19.07 1.79
N LEU A 390 12.56 18.57 1.00
CA LEU A 390 12.59 17.23 0.42
C LEU A 390 13.85 16.99 -0.43
N VAL A 391 14.28 18.01 -1.18
CA VAL A 391 15.50 17.91 -1.99
C VAL A 391 16.74 17.79 -1.10
N HIS A 392 16.82 18.56 -0.03
CA HIS A 392 17.95 18.49 0.91
C HIS A 392 18.00 17.12 1.60
N GLU A 393 16.87 16.65 2.14
CA GLU A 393 16.78 15.35 2.80
C GLU A 393 17.12 14.20 1.83
N TYR A 394 16.67 14.28 0.58
CA TYR A 394 17.02 13.30 -0.45
C TYR A 394 18.52 13.17 -0.64
N TYR A 395 19.24 14.30 -0.81
CA TYR A 395 20.70 14.26 -0.98
C TYR A 395 21.44 13.88 0.30
N SER A 396 20.89 14.18 1.47
CA SER A 396 21.46 13.74 2.75
C SER A 396 21.40 12.21 2.91
N THR A 397 20.27 11.59 2.51
CA THR A 397 20.13 10.12 2.55
C THR A 397 20.99 9.39 1.50
N LYS A 398 21.48 10.05 0.46
CA LYS A 398 22.36 9.45 -0.55
C LYS A 398 23.83 9.50 -0.16
N LYS A 399 24.19 10.31 0.85
CA LYS A 399 25.56 10.44 1.37
C LYS A 399 25.88 9.46 2.49
N THR A 400 24.85 8.89 3.11
CA THR A 400 24.91 7.78 4.08
C THR A 400 24.76 6.45 3.38
#